data_da040bc5c259a1b4c872f23e985e0b5c
#
_entry.id   da040bc5c259a1b4c872f23e985e0b5c
#
_cell.length_a   1.000
_cell.length_b   1.000
_cell.length_c   1.000
_cell.angle_alpha   90.00
_cell.angle_beta   90.00
_cell.angle_gamma   90.00
#
_symmetry.space_group_name_H-M   'P 1'
#
loop_
_entity.id
_entity.type
_entity.pdbx_description
1 polymer ?
#
loop_
_entity_poly.entity_id
_entity_poly.type
_entity_poly.pdbx_seq_one_letter_code
_entity_poly.pdbx_strand_id
1 'polypeptide(L)'
;MKKYVLIGTLILLTLAAAAQEKIWNGTPCKSRQVTLKEYLPEGEPRAAIIVCPGGSYHWLDSGNEATLVAEWLASEGYAAYVLRYRTAGKVEFISKYRSVLRGHRHPDMICDLQRSIQLIRERYNGPVGLIGFSAGGHLVMTAAEFYQTNFLSRYEIEPTVSLRPDFVASIYPVVTLSDDRYVHKRSRLGLLGENSVRKKELRDSLSMEKHVHQGVPPVFLLSCQDDHVVDYHNAALLDSALTAHHVPHHYVQYETGGHGFGANPEKMQEGTTDGWQAAFIEWLHGMSF
;
A
#
# COMPACT_ATOMS: atom_id res chain seq x y z
N MET A 1 60.09 -28.39 6.77
CA MET A 1 58.86 -27.96 7.48
C MET A 1 58.32 -26.72 6.76
N LYS A 2 57.27 -26.88 5.92
CA LYS A 2 56.63 -25.77 5.21
C LYS A 2 55.45 -25.28 6.06
N LYS A 3 55.51 -24.03 6.52
CA LYS A 3 54.42 -23.35 7.24
C LYS A 3 53.40 -22.87 6.23
N TYR A 4 52.20 -23.41 6.24
CA TYR A 4 51.02 -22.86 5.53
C TYR A 4 50.42 -21.76 6.37
N VAL A 5 50.45 -20.50 5.84
CA VAL A 5 49.70 -19.39 6.40
C VAL A 5 48.31 -19.43 5.80
N LEU A 6 47.32 -19.76 6.61
CA LEU A 6 45.90 -19.69 6.25
C LEU A 6 45.46 -18.20 6.35
N ILE A 7 45.30 -17.54 5.21
CA ILE A 7 44.69 -16.21 5.15
C ILE A 7 43.17 -16.41 5.10
N GLY A 8 42.54 -16.26 6.25
CA GLY A 8 41.09 -16.26 6.34
C GLY A 8 40.56 -14.90 5.82
N THR A 9 39.91 -14.92 4.66
CA THR A 9 39.22 -13.75 4.13
C THR A 9 37.92 -13.57 4.95
N LEU A 10 37.93 -12.59 5.84
CA LEU A 10 36.74 -12.18 6.59
C LEU A 10 35.84 -11.40 5.62
N ILE A 11 34.80 -12.03 5.11
CA ILE A 11 33.75 -11.33 4.36
C ILE A 11 32.92 -10.56 5.38
N LEU A 12 33.17 -9.25 5.51
CA LEU A 12 32.26 -8.35 6.20
C LEU A 12 31.01 -8.20 5.34
N LEU A 13 29.95 -8.92 5.68
CA LEU A 13 28.60 -8.58 5.25
C LEU A 13 28.21 -7.28 5.97
N THR A 14 28.40 -6.14 5.31
CA THR A 14 27.78 -4.88 5.73
C THR A 14 26.29 -5.00 5.46
N LEU A 15 25.52 -5.37 6.47
CA LEU A 15 24.08 -5.10 6.49
C LEU A 15 23.93 -3.57 6.40
N ALA A 16 23.66 -3.06 5.18
CA ALA A 16 23.26 -1.69 5.02
C ALA A 16 21.98 -1.50 5.82
N ALA A 17 22.03 -0.75 6.91
CA ALA A 17 20.85 -0.40 7.66
C ALA A 17 19.89 0.33 6.70
N ALA A 18 18.69 -0.24 6.49
CA ALA A 18 17.70 0.34 5.60
C ALA A 18 17.47 1.81 5.93
N ALA A 19 17.74 2.70 4.99
CA ALA A 19 17.62 4.13 5.19
C ALA A 19 16.15 4.50 5.45
N GLN A 20 15.90 5.33 6.45
CA GLN A 20 14.57 5.80 6.81
C GLN A 20 14.49 7.31 6.66
N GLU A 21 13.67 7.76 5.72
CA GLU A 21 13.48 9.17 5.40
C GLU A 21 12.20 9.72 6.03
N LYS A 22 12.25 10.92 6.62
CA LYS A 22 11.07 11.69 7.05
C LYS A 22 10.60 12.54 5.89
N ILE A 23 9.53 12.13 5.20
CA ILE A 23 9.13 12.69 3.91
C ILE A 23 8.60 14.14 3.96
N TRP A 24 8.26 14.64 5.15
CA TRP A 24 7.75 15.99 5.33
C TRP A 24 8.79 17.01 5.81
N ASN A 25 10.07 16.61 5.91
CA ASN A 25 11.13 17.54 6.28
C ASN A 25 11.24 18.67 5.25
N GLY A 26 11.43 19.92 5.74
CA GLY A 26 11.55 21.09 4.87
C GLY A 26 10.26 21.55 4.20
N THR A 27 9.09 21.01 4.59
CA THR A 27 7.79 21.38 4.04
C THR A 27 6.90 22.06 5.09
N PRO A 28 5.80 22.73 4.70
CA PRO A 28 4.82 23.27 5.63
C PRO A 28 4.11 22.21 6.48
N CYS A 29 4.06 20.94 6.04
CA CYS A 29 3.49 19.86 6.82
C CYS A 29 4.34 19.56 8.06
N LYS A 30 3.75 19.61 9.24
CA LYS A 30 4.44 19.42 10.53
C LYS A 30 4.55 17.95 10.98
N SER A 31 4.09 17.00 10.16
CA SER A 31 4.13 15.58 10.52
C SER A 31 5.56 15.03 10.48
N ARG A 32 6.08 14.64 11.66
CA ARG A 32 7.42 14.05 11.80
C ARG A 32 7.40 12.52 11.91
N GLN A 33 6.21 11.94 11.98
CA GLN A 33 6.03 10.50 12.16
C GLN A 33 5.92 9.74 10.83
N VAL A 34 5.67 10.46 9.72
CA VAL A 34 5.58 9.87 8.39
C VAL A 34 6.98 9.61 7.86
N THR A 35 7.22 8.35 7.56
CA THR A 35 8.54 7.92 7.09
C THR A 35 8.42 6.97 5.92
N LEU A 36 9.45 6.99 5.07
CA LEU A 36 9.65 6.06 3.97
C LEU A 36 10.93 5.26 4.29
N LYS A 37 10.78 3.94 4.47
CA LYS A 37 11.90 3.05 4.75
C LYS A 37 12.24 2.26 3.50
N GLU A 38 13.48 2.36 3.08
CA GLU A 38 13.99 1.79 1.84
C GLU A 38 14.54 0.38 2.05
N TYR A 39 14.25 -0.51 1.10
CA TYR A 39 14.81 -1.85 0.98
C TYR A 39 15.24 -2.05 -0.47
N LEU A 40 16.54 -2.15 -0.71
CA LEU A 40 17.09 -2.21 -2.05
C LEU A 40 17.47 -3.65 -2.43
N PRO A 41 17.28 -4.04 -3.70
CA PRO A 41 17.80 -5.29 -4.23
C PRO A 41 19.32 -5.23 -4.43
N GLU A 42 19.92 -6.38 -4.70
CA GLU A 42 21.27 -6.42 -5.27
C GLU A 42 21.22 -5.98 -6.74
N GLY A 43 21.99 -4.94 -7.08
CA GLY A 43 22.05 -4.37 -8.44
C GLY A 43 20.96 -3.33 -8.74
N GLU A 44 20.77 -3.05 -10.03
CA GLU A 44 19.79 -2.04 -10.49
C GLU A 44 18.37 -2.57 -10.34
N PRO A 45 17.46 -1.82 -9.68
CA PRO A 45 16.09 -2.26 -9.47
C PRO A 45 15.29 -2.25 -10.79
N ARG A 46 14.44 -3.26 -10.96
CA ARG A 46 13.51 -3.35 -12.11
C ARG A 46 12.40 -2.30 -12.04
N ALA A 47 11.93 -2.01 -10.83
CA ALA A 47 10.98 -0.96 -10.53
C ALA A 47 11.12 -0.54 -9.06
N ALA A 48 10.59 0.64 -8.72
CA ALA A 48 10.38 1.07 -7.35
C ALA A 48 8.94 0.77 -6.92
N ILE A 49 8.73 0.15 -5.76
CA ILE A 49 7.39 -0.23 -5.27
C ILE A 49 7.17 0.36 -3.88
N ILE A 50 6.17 1.23 -3.73
CA ILE A 50 5.77 1.75 -2.43
C ILE A 50 4.81 0.76 -1.77
N VAL A 51 5.15 0.32 -0.56
CA VAL A 51 4.37 -0.64 0.23
C VAL A 51 3.53 0.11 1.25
N CYS A 52 2.21 -0.04 1.16
CA CYS A 52 1.22 0.56 2.05
C CYS A 52 0.54 -0.52 2.90
N PRO A 53 0.98 -0.76 4.14
CA PRO A 53 0.38 -1.77 5.01
C PRO A 53 -1.05 -1.42 5.41
N GLY A 54 -1.83 -2.43 5.77
CA GLY A 54 -3.17 -2.27 6.32
C GLY A 54 -3.17 -1.92 7.81
N GLY A 55 -4.34 -2.07 8.44
CA GLY A 55 -4.57 -1.75 9.84
C GLY A 55 -5.76 -0.83 10.03
N SER A 56 -6.76 -0.94 9.15
CA SER A 56 -8.07 -0.25 9.23
C SER A 56 -7.98 1.27 9.35
N TYR A 57 -6.88 1.88 8.90
CA TYR A 57 -6.55 3.30 9.11
C TYR A 57 -6.37 3.73 10.57
N HIS A 58 -6.40 2.80 11.52
CA HIS A 58 -6.12 3.08 12.94
C HIS A 58 -4.70 2.76 13.35
N TRP A 59 -4.07 1.78 12.70
CA TRP A 59 -2.66 1.39 12.89
C TRP A 59 -2.06 0.93 11.57
N LEU A 60 -0.83 0.44 11.61
CA LEU A 60 -0.14 -0.16 10.46
C LEU A 60 0.39 -1.54 10.87
N ASP A 61 0.14 -2.57 10.05
CA ASP A 61 0.80 -3.88 10.19
C ASP A 61 2.23 -3.77 9.66
N SER A 62 3.14 -3.40 10.55
CA SER A 62 4.55 -3.17 10.21
C SER A 62 5.36 -4.45 10.01
N GLY A 63 4.80 -5.61 10.33
CA GLY A 63 5.43 -6.91 10.15
C GLY A 63 5.02 -7.56 8.83
N ASN A 64 3.84 -8.19 8.83
CA ASN A 64 3.39 -9.07 7.75
C ASN A 64 3.20 -8.34 6.42
N GLU A 65 2.63 -7.12 6.47
CA GLU A 65 2.22 -6.33 5.30
C GLU A 65 3.21 -5.20 4.95
N ALA A 66 4.30 -5.07 5.70
CA ALA A 66 5.33 -4.06 5.48
C ALA A 66 6.72 -4.68 5.33
N THR A 67 7.39 -5.03 6.46
CA THR A 67 8.79 -5.48 6.46
C THR A 67 8.97 -6.74 5.63
N LEU A 68 8.17 -7.78 5.86
CA LEU A 68 8.30 -9.04 5.11
C LEU A 68 8.01 -8.88 3.62
N VAL A 69 7.04 -8.01 3.27
CA VAL A 69 6.74 -7.69 1.86
C VAL A 69 7.91 -6.96 1.21
N ALA A 70 8.51 -5.98 1.89
CA ALA A 70 9.60 -5.20 1.34
C ALA A 70 10.89 -6.06 1.18
N GLU A 71 11.17 -6.93 2.14
CA GLU A 71 12.30 -7.87 2.07
C GLU A 71 12.12 -8.86 0.92
N TRP A 72 10.90 -9.40 0.76
CA TRP A 72 10.58 -10.26 -0.38
C TRP A 72 10.74 -9.52 -1.71
N LEU A 73 10.16 -8.32 -1.88
CA LEU A 73 10.28 -7.54 -3.11
C LEU A 73 11.75 -7.23 -3.45
N ALA A 74 12.56 -6.91 -2.44
CA ALA A 74 13.98 -6.67 -2.63
C ALA A 74 14.72 -7.94 -3.11
N SER A 75 14.36 -9.12 -2.59
CA SER A 75 14.92 -10.40 -3.06
C SER A 75 14.55 -10.74 -4.51
N GLU A 76 13.41 -10.22 -4.99
CA GLU A 76 12.92 -10.37 -6.37
C GLU A 76 13.46 -9.30 -7.34
N GLY A 77 14.35 -8.41 -6.87
CA GLY A 77 14.99 -7.39 -7.70
C GLY A 77 14.23 -6.08 -7.84
N TYR A 78 13.34 -5.77 -6.90
CA TYR A 78 12.58 -4.51 -6.84
C TYR A 78 13.06 -3.63 -5.68
N ALA A 79 13.18 -2.32 -5.89
CA ALA A 79 13.39 -1.39 -4.78
C ALA A 79 12.05 -1.18 -4.05
N ALA A 80 11.96 -1.62 -2.79
CA ALA A 80 10.75 -1.50 -2.00
C ALA A 80 10.87 -0.37 -0.99
N TYR A 81 9.79 0.39 -0.82
CA TYR A 81 9.70 1.55 0.06
C TYR A 81 8.51 1.42 0.98
N VAL A 82 8.72 1.07 2.23
CA VAL A 82 7.63 0.96 3.21
C VAL A 82 7.21 2.35 3.68
N LEU A 83 5.97 2.72 3.35
CA LEU A 83 5.38 3.97 3.79
C LEU A 83 4.69 3.82 5.15
N ARG A 84 5.23 4.50 6.16
CA ARG A 84 4.52 4.70 7.43
C ARG A 84 3.67 5.95 7.32
N TYR A 85 2.47 5.82 6.77
CA TYR A 85 1.53 6.92 6.59
C TYR A 85 0.76 7.25 7.88
N ARG A 86 0.16 8.43 7.95
CA ARG A 86 -0.67 8.89 9.07
C ARG A 86 -1.92 8.05 9.23
N THR A 87 -2.29 7.79 10.48
CA THR A 87 -3.50 7.02 10.83
C THR A 87 -4.29 7.70 11.92
N ALA A 88 -5.51 7.23 12.16
CA ALA A 88 -6.34 7.66 13.27
C ALA A 88 -5.71 7.40 14.65
N GLY A 89 -4.84 6.38 14.72
CA GLY A 89 -4.15 5.99 15.95
C GLY A 89 -4.90 4.96 16.80
N LYS A 90 -4.12 4.11 17.47
CA LYS A 90 -4.65 3.06 18.34
C LYS A 90 -5.44 3.61 19.54
N VAL A 91 -5.02 4.78 20.07
CA VAL A 91 -5.69 5.43 21.21
C VAL A 91 -7.12 5.81 20.85
N GLU A 92 -7.34 6.35 19.67
CA GLU A 92 -8.68 6.66 19.18
C GLU A 92 -9.53 5.40 18.98
N PHE A 93 -8.94 4.32 18.52
CA PHE A 93 -9.63 3.04 18.35
C PHE A 93 -10.18 2.50 19.68
N ILE A 94 -9.37 2.60 20.75
CA ILE A 94 -9.70 2.06 22.08
C ILE A 94 -10.59 3.03 22.88
N SER A 95 -10.43 4.35 22.65
CA SER A 95 -11.08 5.39 23.44
C SER A 95 -12.58 5.51 23.16
N LYS A 96 -13.36 5.73 24.25
CA LYS A 96 -14.75 6.18 24.15
C LYS A 96 -14.86 7.68 23.79
N TYR A 97 -13.76 8.43 23.87
CA TYR A 97 -13.69 9.89 23.62
C TYR A 97 -13.17 10.23 22.21
N ARG A 98 -13.62 9.50 21.18
CA ARG A 98 -13.17 9.63 19.78
C ARG A 98 -13.38 11.03 19.19
N SER A 99 -14.35 11.78 19.69
CA SER A 99 -14.61 13.15 19.24
C SER A 99 -13.57 14.17 19.74
N VAL A 100 -12.85 13.84 20.83
CA VAL A 100 -11.83 14.70 21.47
C VAL A 100 -10.43 14.26 21.08
N LEU A 101 -10.17 12.94 21.09
CA LEU A 101 -8.86 12.36 20.72
C LEU A 101 -8.84 12.08 19.20
N ARG A 102 -8.71 13.15 18.42
CA ARG A 102 -8.74 13.06 16.96
C ARG A 102 -7.36 12.71 16.43
N GLY A 103 -7.25 11.55 15.77
CA GLY A 103 -6.12 11.21 14.93
C GLY A 103 -6.25 11.80 13.52
N HIS A 104 -5.42 11.30 12.62
CA HIS A 104 -5.40 11.72 11.21
C HIS A 104 -6.56 11.09 10.42
N ARG A 105 -7.05 11.81 9.41
CA ARG A 105 -8.19 11.44 8.56
C ARG A 105 -7.86 11.75 7.10
N HIS A 106 -8.71 11.27 6.20
CA HIS A 106 -8.68 11.72 4.82
C HIS A 106 -8.71 13.28 4.78
N PRO A 107 -7.82 13.91 3.97
CA PRO A 107 -6.91 13.35 2.98
C PRO A 107 -5.46 13.16 3.46
N ASP A 108 -5.17 13.12 4.76
CA ASP A 108 -3.78 13.04 5.26
C ASP A 108 -3.03 11.84 4.70
N MET A 109 -3.66 10.66 4.62
CA MET A 109 -3.05 9.42 4.15
C MET A 109 -2.68 9.49 2.67
N ILE A 110 -3.58 10.02 1.83
CA ILE A 110 -3.29 10.18 0.40
C ILE A 110 -2.23 11.25 0.14
N CYS A 111 -2.17 12.32 0.97
CA CYS A 111 -1.07 13.27 0.90
C CYS A 111 0.28 12.59 1.18
N ASP A 112 0.35 11.71 2.18
CA ASP A 112 1.57 10.99 2.52
C ASP A 112 2.00 10.08 1.36
N LEU A 113 1.06 9.39 0.72
CA LEU A 113 1.36 8.52 -0.41
C LEU A 113 1.77 9.33 -1.67
N GLN A 114 1.06 10.40 -2.00
CA GLN A 114 1.46 11.26 -3.14
C GLN A 114 2.84 11.90 -2.93
N ARG A 115 3.15 12.32 -1.69
CA ARG A 115 4.50 12.83 -1.37
C ARG A 115 5.57 11.76 -1.56
N SER A 116 5.28 10.50 -1.21
CA SER A 116 6.20 9.39 -1.42
C SER A 116 6.41 9.10 -2.91
N ILE A 117 5.35 9.10 -3.72
CA ILE A 117 5.44 8.96 -5.18
C ILE A 117 6.31 10.09 -5.76
N GLN A 118 6.05 11.33 -5.37
CA GLN A 118 6.84 12.49 -5.81
C GLN A 118 8.33 12.29 -5.51
N LEU A 119 8.68 12.02 -4.25
CA LEU A 119 10.08 11.86 -3.82
C LEU A 119 10.82 10.73 -4.53
N ILE A 120 10.13 9.61 -4.79
CA ILE A 120 10.73 8.49 -5.52
C ILE A 120 10.94 8.87 -6.99
N ARG A 121 9.96 9.48 -7.65
CA ARG A 121 10.09 9.90 -9.05
C ARG A 121 11.12 11.02 -9.27
N GLU A 122 11.39 11.84 -8.26
CA GLU A 122 12.46 12.86 -8.32
C GLU A 122 13.87 12.24 -8.33
N ARG A 123 14.03 10.99 -7.86
CA ARG A 123 15.33 10.32 -7.74
C ARG A 123 15.46 8.99 -8.50
N TYR A 124 14.36 8.48 -9.07
CA TYR A 124 14.32 7.23 -9.80
C TYR A 124 13.58 7.38 -11.13
N ASN A 125 14.24 7.04 -12.23
CA ASN A 125 13.72 7.24 -13.58
C ASN A 125 12.93 6.03 -14.12
N GLY A 126 12.91 4.90 -13.42
CA GLY A 126 12.18 3.69 -13.80
C GLY A 126 10.72 3.72 -13.38
N PRO A 127 10.00 2.61 -13.58
CA PRO A 127 8.61 2.47 -13.20
C PRO A 127 8.42 2.57 -11.67
N VAL A 128 7.33 3.24 -11.24
CA VAL A 128 6.97 3.39 -9.83
C VAL A 128 5.59 2.77 -9.61
N GLY A 129 5.56 1.62 -8.92
CA GLY A 129 4.34 0.91 -8.56
C GLY A 129 3.96 1.10 -7.10
N LEU A 130 2.72 0.69 -6.79
CA LEU A 130 2.19 0.68 -5.43
C LEU A 130 1.70 -0.73 -5.09
N ILE A 131 1.93 -1.16 -3.86
CA ILE A 131 1.28 -2.34 -3.31
C ILE A 131 0.65 -1.98 -1.96
N GLY A 132 -0.61 -2.35 -1.78
CA GLY A 132 -1.34 -2.04 -0.56
C GLY A 132 -2.19 -3.21 -0.07
N PHE A 133 -2.32 -3.32 1.24
CA PHE A 133 -2.99 -4.42 1.91
C PHE A 133 -4.19 -3.89 2.70
N SER A 134 -5.36 -4.54 2.60
CA SER A 134 -6.53 -4.15 3.41
C SER A 134 -6.90 -2.66 3.25
N ALA A 135 -6.83 -1.88 4.31
CA ALA A 135 -6.95 -0.41 4.25
C ALA A 135 -5.86 0.27 3.40
N GLY A 136 -4.65 -0.32 3.34
CA GLY A 136 -3.59 0.09 2.42
C GLY A 136 -3.94 -0.19 0.95
N GLY A 137 -4.68 -1.27 0.68
CA GLY A 137 -5.26 -1.56 -0.64
C GLY A 137 -6.21 -0.46 -1.11
N HIS A 138 -7.07 0.02 -0.22
CA HIS A 138 -7.91 1.20 -0.49
C HIS A 138 -7.07 2.45 -0.76
N LEU A 139 -6.00 2.68 0.01
CA LEU A 139 -5.15 3.86 -0.15
C LEU A 139 -4.43 3.88 -1.51
N VAL A 140 -3.89 2.73 -1.96
CA VAL A 140 -3.22 2.67 -3.26
C VAL A 140 -4.19 2.81 -4.42
N MET A 141 -5.42 2.29 -4.30
CA MET A 141 -6.49 2.54 -5.28
C MET A 141 -6.91 4.01 -5.29
N THR A 142 -7.02 4.67 -4.12
CA THR A 142 -7.26 6.12 -4.05
C THR A 142 -6.19 6.89 -4.84
N ALA A 143 -4.90 6.52 -4.71
CA ALA A 143 -3.84 7.16 -5.49
C ALA A 143 -3.96 6.88 -7.00
N ALA A 144 -4.35 5.66 -7.37
CA ALA A 144 -4.53 5.23 -8.75
C ALA A 144 -5.69 5.95 -9.47
N GLU A 145 -6.79 6.20 -8.78
CA GLU A 145 -7.99 6.82 -9.34
C GLU A 145 -7.93 8.35 -9.31
N PHE A 146 -7.30 8.92 -8.29
CA PHE A 146 -7.22 10.37 -8.10
C PHE A 146 -5.83 10.95 -8.39
N TYR A 147 -5.02 10.32 -9.25
CA TYR A 147 -3.66 10.77 -9.56
C TYR A 147 -3.60 12.17 -10.18
N GLN A 148 -4.66 12.62 -10.82
CA GLN A 148 -4.77 13.99 -11.38
C GLN A 148 -5.10 15.05 -10.32
N THR A 149 -5.55 14.63 -9.13
CA THR A 149 -5.86 15.53 -8.03
C THR A 149 -4.60 15.76 -7.20
N ASN A 150 -4.10 16.99 -7.17
CA ASN A 150 -2.98 17.35 -6.32
C ASN A 150 -3.45 17.58 -4.87
N PHE A 151 -3.40 16.52 -4.03
CA PHE A 151 -3.69 16.65 -2.59
C PHE A 151 -2.55 17.36 -1.83
N LEU A 152 -1.36 17.49 -2.42
CA LEU A 152 -0.21 18.16 -1.80
C LEU A 152 -0.32 19.67 -1.82
N SER A 153 -1.20 20.24 -2.65
CA SER A 153 -1.46 21.68 -2.73
C SER A 153 -1.88 22.29 -1.38
N ARG A 154 -2.51 21.49 -0.49
CA ARG A 154 -2.83 21.92 0.88
C ARG A 154 -1.58 22.20 1.74
N TYR A 155 -0.43 21.76 1.31
CA TYR A 155 0.89 22.00 1.91
C TYR A 155 1.78 22.88 1.02
N GLU A 156 1.17 23.62 0.08
CA GLU A 156 1.88 24.52 -0.86
C GLU A 156 2.93 23.78 -1.70
N ILE A 157 2.66 22.50 -2.03
CA ILE A 157 3.56 21.67 -2.86
C ILE A 157 2.89 21.44 -4.21
N GLU A 158 3.60 21.83 -5.27
CA GLU A 158 3.22 21.62 -6.66
C GLU A 158 4.22 20.61 -7.28
N PRO A 159 3.85 19.33 -7.44
CA PRO A 159 4.75 18.33 -8.01
C PRO A 159 5.09 18.65 -9.47
N THR A 160 6.37 18.54 -9.81
CA THR A 160 6.86 18.66 -11.20
C THR A 160 6.93 17.30 -11.90
N VAL A 161 6.65 16.21 -11.17
CA VAL A 161 6.62 14.84 -11.66
C VAL A 161 5.21 14.27 -11.61
N SER A 162 4.95 13.22 -12.38
CA SER A 162 3.65 12.54 -12.37
C SER A 162 3.36 11.89 -11.02
N LEU A 163 2.14 12.09 -10.49
CA LEU A 163 1.64 11.38 -9.32
C LEU A 163 0.92 10.07 -9.69
N ARG A 164 0.78 9.75 -10.99
CA ARG A 164 0.20 8.50 -11.46
C ARG A 164 1.19 7.36 -11.25
N PRO A 165 0.83 6.29 -10.52
CA PRO A 165 1.65 5.10 -10.47
C PRO A 165 1.63 4.37 -11.82
N ASP A 166 2.65 3.56 -12.10
CA ASP A 166 2.72 2.80 -13.34
C ASP A 166 1.91 1.49 -13.24
N PHE A 167 1.76 0.97 -12.03
CA PHE A 167 0.89 -0.17 -11.70
C PHE A 167 0.49 -0.13 -10.22
N VAL A 168 -0.54 -0.89 -9.88
CA VAL A 168 -1.03 -1.02 -8.49
C VAL A 168 -1.33 -2.47 -8.17
N ALA A 169 -0.92 -2.93 -6.98
CA ALA A 169 -1.39 -4.18 -6.40
C ALA A 169 -2.27 -3.88 -5.17
N SER A 170 -3.50 -4.35 -5.20
CA SER A 170 -4.50 -4.15 -4.15
C SER A 170 -4.91 -5.50 -3.56
N ILE A 171 -4.38 -5.80 -2.36
CA ILE A 171 -4.42 -7.13 -1.76
C ILE A 171 -5.48 -7.14 -0.66
N TYR A 172 -6.47 -8.02 -0.77
CA TYR A 172 -7.67 -8.12 0.09
C TYR A 172 -8.20 -6.75 0.54
N PRO A 173 -8.48 -5.84 -0.43
CA PRO A 173 -8.67 -4.43 -0.12
C PRO A 173 -10.02 -4.13 0.51
N VAL A 174 -10.05 -3.10 1.34
CA VAL A 174 -11.26 -2.30 1.52
C VAL A 174 -11.49 -1.55 0.20
N VAL A 175 -12.73 -1.52 -0.29
CA VAL A 175 -13.10 -0.85 -1.55
C VAL A 175 -14.29 0.07 -1.32
N THR A 176 -15.45 -0.48 -0.94
CA THR A 176 -16.64 0.34 -0.70
C THR A 176 -16.68 0.89 0.72
N LEU A 177 -17.00 2.20 0.83
CA LEU A 177 -17.33 2.85 2.09
C LEU A 177 -18.83 3.17 2.17
N SER A 178 -19.57 2.98 1.09
CA SER A 178 -20.97 3.38 0.97
C SER A 178 -21.96 2.21 0.97
N ASP A 179 -21.57 1.02 0.51
CA ASP A 179 -22.43 -0.17 0.53
C ASP A 179 -22.39 -0.81 1.93
N ASP A 180 -23.45 -0.64 2.69
CA ASP A 180 -23.54 -1.14 4.08
C ASP A 180 -23.58 -2.68 4.19
N ARG A 181 -23.75 -3.42 3.07
CA ARG A 181 -23.67 -4.90 3.02
C ARG A 181 -22.22 -5.38 3.18
N TYR A 182 -21.28 -4.72 2.53
CA TYR A 182 -19.90 -5.18 2.39
C TYR A 182 -18.87 -4.27 3.06
N VAL A 183 -19.29 -3.09 3.55
CA VAL A 183 -18.37 -2.11 4.14
C VAL A 183 -17.63 -2.64 5.36
N HIS A 184 -16.31 -2.47 5.35
CA HIS A 184 -15.53 -2.66 6.57
C HIS A 184 -15.65 -1.40 7.46
N LYS A 185 -16.61 -1.45 8.39
CA LYS A 185 -17.02 -0.29 9.23
C LYS A 185 -15.87 0.34 10.01
N ARG A 186 -14.89 -0.47 10.43
CA ARG A 186 -13.70 0.00 11.15
C ARG A 186 -12.82 0.88 10.25
N SER A 187 -12.53 0.45 9.03
CA SER A 187 -11.76 1.25 8.07
C SER A 187 -12.48 2.54 7.69
N ARG A 188 -13.79 2.45 7.45
CA ARG A 188 -14.62 3.65 7.21
C ARG A 188 -14.51 4.65 8.36
N LEU A 189 -14.59 4.19 9.62
CA LEU A 189 -14.44 5.04 10.78
C LEU A 189 -13.02 5.62 10.89
N GLY A 190 -11.99 4.80 10.69
CA GLY A 190 -10.58 5.22 10.73
C GLY A 190 -10.24 6.27 9.69
N LEU A 191 -10.80 6.17 8.48
CA LEU A 191 -10.54 7.10 7.40
C LEU A 191 -11.33 8.41 7.55
N LEU A 192 -12.62 8.33 7.89
CA LEU A 192 -13.54 9.49 7.88
C LEU A 192 -13.70 10.15 9.25
N GLY A 193 -13.55 9.38 10.33
CA GLY A 193 -13.84 9.83 11.70
C GLY A 193 -15.33 9.88 12.00
N GLU A 194 -15.65 9.92 13.30
CA GLU A 194 -17.03 9.78 13.81
C GLU A 194 -17.97 10.87 13.31
N ASN A 195 -17.48 12.12 13.17
CA ASN A 195 -18.28 13.26 12.74
C ASN A 195 -18.65 13.22 11.23
N SER A 196 -17.87 12.49 10.42
CA SER A 196 -18.01 12.47 8.97
C SER A 196 -18.46 11.12 8.41
N VAL A 197 -18.37 10.04 9.21
CA VAL A 197 -18.70 8.67 8.80
C VAL A 197 -20.14 8.50 8.28
N ARG A 198 -21.06 9.38 8.67
CA ARG A 198 -22.47 9.35 8.24
C ARG A 198 -22.74 10.17 6.97
N LYS A 199 -21.78 10.98 6.50
CA LYS A 199 -21.95 11.80 5.30
C LYS A 199 -21.89 10.91 4.06
N LYS A 200 -23.05 10.76 3.39
CA LYS A 200 -23.18 9.85 2.23
C LYS A 200 -22.23 10.28 1.11
N GLU A 201 -22.17 11.57 0.80
CA GLU A 201 -21.35 12.13 -0.27
C GLU A 201 -19.87 11.83 -0.06
N LEU A 202 -19.39 11.89 1.19
CA LEU A 202 -17.99 11.57 1.51
C LEU A 202 -17.71 10.06 1.45
N ARG A 203 -18.68 9.22 1.83
CA ARG A 203 -18.55 7.77 1.64
C ARG A 203 -18.52 7.42 0.15
N ASP A 204 -19.39 8.00 -0.64
CA ASP A 204 -19.46 7.77 -2.08
C ASP A 204 -18.18 8.24 -2.77
N SER A 205 -17.64 9.42 -2.40
CA SER A 205 -16.42 9.97 -2.99
C SER A 205 -15.14 9.20 -2.65
N LEU A 206 -15.21 8.26 -1.69
CA LEU A 206 -14.11 7.42 -1.25
C LEU A 206 -14.46 5.93 -1.33
N SER A 207 -15.44 5.57 -2.16
CA SER A 207 -15.77 4.19 -2.53
C SER A 207 -15.18 3.92 -3.90
N MET A 208 -14.08 3.18 -3.93
CA MET A 208 -13.19 3.06 -5.10
C MET A 208 -13.90 2.47 -6.32
N GLU A 209 -14.83 1.55 -6.12
CA GLU A 209 -15.64 0.99 -7.21
C GLU A 209 -16.44 2.04 -8.02
N LYS A 210 -16.56 3.27 -7.49
CA LYS A 210 -17.30 4.37 -8.13
C LYS A 210 -16.43 5.35 -8.91
N HIS A 211 -15.11 5.23 -8.78
CA HIS A 211 -14.16 6.22 -9.32
C HIS A 211 -13.20 5.64 -10.36
N VAL A 212 -13.37 4.36 -10.69
CA VAL A 212 -12.61 3.72 -11.77
C VAL A 212 -12.88 4.45 -13.10
N HIS A 213 -11.81 4.73 -13.83
CA HIS A 213 -11.85 5.34 -15.16
C HIS A 213 -10.69 4.81 -16.02
N GLN A 214 -10.72 5.01 -17.35
CA GLN A 214 -9.73 4.48 -18.29
C GLN A 214 -8.27 4.90 -18.02
N GLY A 215 -8.06 5.99 -17.25
CA GLY A 215 -6.73 6.44 -16.87
C GLY A 215 -6.11 5.70 -15.68
N VAL A 216 -6.86 4.85 -14.98
CA VAL A 216 -6.35 4.03 -13.88
C VAL A 216 -5.24 3.11 -14.42
N PRO A 217 -4.08 3.00 -13.75
CA PRO A 217 -3.01 2.10 -14.18
C PRO A 217 -3.42 0.63 -14.09
N PRO A 218 -2.65 -0.30 -14.68
CA PRO A 218 -2.89 -1.73 -14.52
C PRO A 218 -2.96 -2.14 -13.05
N VAL A 219 -3.91 -3.03 -12.70
CA VAL A 219 -4.20 -3.44 -11.32
C VAL A 219 -4.03 -4.94 -11.15
N PHE A 220 -3.22 -5.35 -10.16
CA PHE A 220 -3.27 -6.69 -9.59
C PHE A 220 -4.20 -6.67 -8.38
N LEU A 221 -5.22 -7.51 -8.38
CA LEU A 221 -6.23 -7.59 -7.33
C LEU A 221 -6.25 -8.98 -6.73
N LEU A 222 -6.34 -9.08 -5.41
CA LEU A 222 -6.40 -10.36 -4.72
C LEU A 222 -7.38 -10.34 -3.56
N SER A 223 -8.15 -11.41 -3.39
CA SER A 223 -8.99 -11.65 -2.21
C SER A 223 -9.13 -13.13 -1.88
N CYS A 224 -9.64 -13.42 -0.67
CA CYS A 224 -10.02 -14.76 -0.24
C CYS A 224 -11.53 -14.79 0.07
N GLN A 225 -12.25 -15.84 -0.34
CA GLN A 225 -13.70 -15.93 -0.10
C GLN A 225 -14.05 -16.11 1.38
N ASP A 226 -13.15 -16.74 2.14
CA ASP A 226 -13.30 -16.97 3.58
C ASP A 226 -12.80 -15.80 4.45
N ASP A 227 -12.54 -14.61 3.86
CA ASP A 227 -12.12 -13.43 4.60
C ASP A 227 -13.24 -12.90 5.51
N HIS A 228 -13.07 -13.07 6.82
CA HIS A 228 -14.03 -12.63 7.85
C HIS A 228 -13.78 -11.19 8.34
N VAL A 229 -12.76 -10.51 7.83
CA VAL A 229 -12.41 -9.13 8.21
C VAL A 229 -12.90 -8.13 7.17
N VAL A 230 -12.51 -8.34 5.90
CA VAL A 230 -12.99 -7.55 4.77
C VAL A 230 -13.69 -8.49 3.80
N ASP A 231 -14.99 -8.34 3.70
CA ASP A 231 -15.81 -9.16 2.80
C ASP A 231 -15.26 -9.12 1.37
N TYR A 232 -15.02 -10.28 0.75
CA TYR A 232 -14.42 -10.41 -0.58
C TYR A 232 -15.21 -9.70 -1.68
N HIS A 233 -16.48 -9.41 -1.46
CA HIS A 233 -17.26 -8.59 -2.39
C HIS A 233 -16.70 -7.18 -2.58
N ASN A 234 -15.85 -6.68 -1.66
CA ASN A 234 -15.09 -5.45 -1.91
C ASN A 234 -14.23 -5.61 -3.17
N ALA A 235 -13.45 -6.68 -3.26
CA ALA A 235 -12.63 -6.96 -4.45
C ALA A 235 -13.52 -7.23 -5.70
N ALA A 236 -14.61 -7.97 -5.56
CA ALA A 236 -15.52 -8.25 -6.66
C ALA A 236 -16.19 -6.98 -7.23
N LEU A 237 -16.54 -6.00 -6.38
CA LEU A 237 -17.03 -4.68 -6.81
C LEU A 237 -15.97 -3.92 -7.62
N LEU A 238 -14.71 -3.96 -7.17
CA LEU A 238 -13.61 -3.30 -7.86
C LEU A 238 -13.30 -3.98 -9.20
N ASP A 239 -13.23 -5.31 -9.25
CA ASP A 239 -13.05 -6.11 -10.45
C ASP A 239 -14.10 -5.77 -11.52
N SER A 240 -15.38 -5.74 -11.10
CA SER A 240 -16.49 -5.36 -11.97
C SER A 240 -16.35 -3.95 -12.54
N ALA A 241 -15.90 -2.99 -11.72
CA ALA A 241 -15.68 -1.61 -12.13
C ALA A 241 -14.48 -1.50 -13.09
N LEU A 242 -13.35 -2.18 -12.80
CA LEU A 242 -12.18 -2.23 -13.67
C LEU A 242 -12.53 -2.83 -15.05
N THR A 243 -13.30 -3.92 -15.06
CA THR A 243 -13.81 -4.54 -16.30
C THR A 243 -14.69 -3.58 -17.09
N ALA A 244 -15.66 -2.93 -16.45
CA ALA A 244 -16.59 -2.00 -17.09
C ALA A 244 -15.88 -0.80 -17.73
N HIS A 245 -14.77 -0.36 -17.17
CA HIS A 245 -13.95 0.76 -17.67
C HIS A 245 -12.77 0.31 -18.52
N HIS A 246 -12.66 -0.98 -18.87
CA HIS A 246 -11.59 -1.55 -19.69
C HIS A 246 -10.17 -1.28 -19.14
N VAL A 247 -10.04 -1.22 -17.80
CA VAL A 247 -8.74 -1.10 -17.15
C VAL A 247 -8.05 -2.47 -17.15
N PRO A 248 -6.80 -2.58 -17.64
CA PRO A 248 -6.05 -3.82 -17.55
C PRO A 248 -5.91 -4.26 -16.09
N HIS A 249 -6.35 -5.47 -15.76
CA HIS A 249 -6.23 -5.98 -14.40
C HIS A 249 -6.13 -7.50 -14.38
N HIS A 250 -5.59 -8.03 -13.29
CA HIS A 250 -5.51 -9.45 -13.00
C HIS A 250 -6.09 -9.70 -11.60
N TYR A 251 -7.22 -10.41 -11.55
CA TYR A 251 -7.88 -10.71 -10.28
C TYR A 251 -7.65 -12.17 -9.88
N VAL A 252 -6.98 -12.36 -8.75
CA VAL A 252 -6.79 -13.66 -8.11
C VAL A 252 -7.75 -13.77 -6.93
N GLN A 253 -8.63 -14.77 -6.96
CA GLN A 253 -9.53 -15.07 -5.86
C GLN A 253 -9.27 -16.48 -5.36
N TYR A 254 -8.84 -16.60 -4.11
CA TYR A 254 -8.69 -17.90 -3.43
C TYR A 254 -9.97 -18.26 -2.67
N GLU A 255 -10.26 -19.56 -2.57
CA GLU A 255 -11.38 -20.05 -1.76
C GLU A 255 -11.11 -19.83 -0.27
N THR A 256 -9.87 -20.09 0.15
CA THR A 256 -9.41 -19.98 1.55
C THR A 256 -8.13 -19.16 1.64
N GLY A 257 -7.82 -18.66 2.84
CA GLY A 257 -6.62 -17.86 3.11
C GLY A 257 -6.85 -16.73 4.09
N GLY A 258 -8.10 -16.33 4.28
CA GLY A 258 -8.49 -15.31 5.23
C GLY A 258 -7.93 -13.93 4.93
N HIS A 259 -7.50 -13.21 5.97
CA HIS A 259 -7.07 -11.82 5.92
C HIS A 259 -5.74 -11.58 6.65
N GLY A 260 -4.94 -10.64 6.16
CA GLY A 260 -3.77 -10.13 6.90
C GLY A 260 -2.55 -11.06 6.87
N PHE A 261 -2.45 -11.95 5.88
CA PHE A 261 -1.29 -12.83 5.74
C PHE A 261 -0.04 -12.07 5.22
N GLY A 262 -0.22 -11.04 4.37
CA GLY A 262 0.89 -10.29 3.79
C GLY A 262 1.89 -11.20 3.10
N ALA A 263 3.16 -11.10 3.47
CA ALA A 263 4.23 -12.00 3.05
C ALA A 263 4.73 -12.92 4.20
N ASN A 264 3.90 -13.16 5.22
CA ASN A 264 4.28 -14.02 6.34
C ASN A 264 3.97 -15.49 6.01
N PRO A 265 5.00 -16.36 5.84
CA PRO A 265 4.81 -17.76 5.49
C PRO A 265 4.02 -18.56 6.55
N GLU A 266 4.05 -18.14 7.82
CA GLU A 266 3.28 -18.78 8.88
C GLU A 266 1.77 -18.49 8.81
N LYS A 267 1.37 -17.49 8.05
CA LYS A 267 -0.03 -17.07 7.85
C LYS A 267 -0.58 -17.42 6.48
N MET A 268 0.28 -17.69 5.52
CA MET A 268 -0.13 -18.15 4.20
C MET A 268 -0.51 -19.63 4.28
N GLN A 269 -1.53 -20.02 3.52
CA GLN A 269 -2.01 -21.39 3.47
C GLN A 269 -1.41 -22.12 2.27
N GLU A 270 -0.90 -23.34 2.51
CA GLU A 270 -0.31 -24.20 1.48
C GLU A 270 -1.34 -24.53 0.39
N GLY A 271 -0.91 -24.44 -0.87
CA GLY A 271 -1.76 -24.70 -2.04
C GLY A 271 -2.80 -23.60 -2.34
N THR A 272 -2.75 -22.47 -1.61
CA THR A 272 -3.63 -21.31 -1.81
C THR A 272 -2.83 -20.01 -1.76
N THR A 273 -2.87 -19.30 -0.64
CA THR A 273 -2.23 -17.97 -0.53
C THR A 273 -0.70 -18.01 -0.49
N ASP A 274 -0.06 -19.14 -0.37
CA ASP A 274 1.40 -19.30 -0.54
C ASP A 274 1.87 -18.99 -1.98
N GLY A 275 0.98 -19.14 -2.97
CA GLY A 275 1.27 -18.86 -4.38
C GLY A 275 1.08 -17.40 -4.81
N TRP A 276 0.54 -16.51 -3.97
CA TRP A 276 0.18 -15.16 -4.39
C TRP A 276 1.38 -14.29 -4.81
N GLN A 277 2.51 -14.48 -4.15
CA GLN A 277 3.73 -13.74 -4.44
C GLN A 277 4.26 -14.10 -5.83
N ALA A 278 4.28 -15.39 -6.17
CA ALA A 278 4.66 -15.85 -7.50
C ALA A 278 3.71 -15.31 -8.59
N ALA A 279 2.40 -15.35 -8.35
CA ALA A 279 1.40 -14.82 -9.28
C ALA A 279 1.58 -13.31 -9.53
N PHE A 280 1.90 -12.53 -8.47
CA PHE A 280 2.17 -11.11 -8.61
C PHE A 280 3.45 -10.85 -9.42
N ILE A 281 4.53 -11.57 -9.17
CA ILE A 281 5.79 -11.43 -9.93
C ILE A 281 5.61 -11.83 -11.39
N GLU A 282 4.88 -12.91 -11.68
CA GLU A 282 4.55 -13.33 -13.04
C GLU A 282 3.76 -12.23 -13.77
N TRP A 283 2.75 -11.64 -13.10
CA TRP A 283 2.00 -10.52 -13.65
C TRP A 283 2.89 -9.31 -13.94
N LEU A 284 3.82 -8.95 -13.04
CA LEU A 284 4.78 -7.86 -13.26
C LEU A 284 5.71 -8.13 -14.47
N HIS A 285 6.15 -9.37 -14.63
CA HIS A 285 7.00 -9.76 -15.77
C HIS A 285 6.25 -9.70 -17.11
N GLY A 286 4.93 -9.85 -17.10
CA GLY A 286 4.07 -9.70 -18.27
C GLY A 286 3.84 -8.24 -18.70
N MET A 287 4.23 -7.27 -17.88
CA MET A 287 4.08 -5.85 -18.21
C MET A 287 5.30 -5.33 -18.99
N SER A 288 5.02 -4.51 -20.00
CA SER A 288 6.04 -3.75 -20.74
C SER A 288 6.09 -2.35 -20.13
N PHE A 289 7.16 -2.06 -19.38
CA PHE A 289 7.40 -0.73 -18.82
C PHE A 289 8.26 0.11 -19.76
#